data_36231f9e3f69976bdd4957f0de497a6b
#
_entry.id   36231f9e3f69976bdd4957f0de497a6b
#
_cell.length_a   1.000
_cell.length_b   1.000
_cell.length_c   1.000
_cell.angle_alpha   90.00
_cell.angle_beta   90.00
_cell.angle_gamma   90.00
#
_symmetry.space_group_name_H-M   'P 1'
#
loop_
_entity.id
_entity.type
_entity.pdbx_description
1 polymer ?
#
loop_
_entity_poly.entity_id
_entity_poly.type
_entity_poly.pdbx_seq_one_letter_code
_entity_poly.pdbx_strand_id
1 'polypeptide(L)'
;MNILVTGGAGYIGSHTVRALAASKDFTPIVYDNLSTGHEASVPDDVQLNTGDIHDVPFLKHILAEHEIDGVIHFAASSLVGESMTDPAKYYYNNVEGTLHLLIAMHEAGVDHIVFSSTAAV
;
A
#
# COMPACT_ATOMS: atom_id res chain seq x y z
N MET A 1 -2.54 -10.09 -13.97
CA MET A 1 -1.55 -9.17 -13.43
C MET A 1 -1.76 -8.99 -11.94
N ASN A 2 -0.78 -9.31 -11.16
CA ASN A 2 -0.88 -9.23 -9.70
C ASN A 2 -0.42 -7.84 -9.23
N ILE A 3 -1.30 -7.14 -8.52
CA ILE A 3 -1.06 -5.76 -8.08
C ILE A 3 -1.09 -5.71 -6.56
N LEU A 4 0.01 -5.28 -5.96
CA LEU A 4 0.05 -5.01 -4.52
C LEU A 4 -0.50 -3.62 -4.28
N VAL A 5 -1.50 -3.52 -3.42
CA VAL A 5 -2.10 -2.24 -3.03
C VAL A 5 -1.71 -1.96 -1.59
N THR A 6 -0.76 -1.06 -1.37
CA THR A 6 -0.40 -0.63 -0.03
C THR A 6 -1.42 0.41 0.43
N GLY A 7 -1.91 0.25 1.65
CA GLY A 7 -3.00 1.08 2.14
C GLY A 7 -4.37 0.71 1.58
N GLY A 8 -4.51 -0.52 1.09
CA GLY A 8 -5.75 -0.99 0.45
C GLY A 8 -6.94 -1.12 1.38
N ALA A 9 -6.73 -1.05 2.70
CA ALA A 9 -7.80 -1.07 3.69
C ALA A 9 -8.32 0.34 4.02
N GLY A 10 -7.69 1.41 3.53
CA GLY A 10 -8.14 2.78 3.67
C GLY A 10 -9.32 3.09 2.75
N TYR A 11 -9.89 4.30 2.90
CA TYR A 11 -11.09 4.68 2.15
C TYR A 11 -10.86 4.63 0.63
N ILE A 12 -9.86 5.37 0.14
CA ILE A 12 -9.59 5.43 -1.31
C ILE A 12 -8.99 4.11 -1.79
N GLY A 13 -8.09 3.53 -1.00
CA GLY A 13 -7.46 2.26 -1.34
C GLY A 13 -8.46 1.13 -1.50
N SER A 14 -9.47 1.06 -0.62
CA SER A 14 -10.49 0.01 -0.69
C SER A 14 -11.35 0.13 -1.95
N HIS A 15 -11.64 1.35 -2.41
CA HIS A 15 -12.35 1.54 -3.69
C HIS A 15 -11.50 1.06 -4.86
N THR A 16 -10.21 1.34 -4.85
CA THR A 16 -9.28 0.87 -5.88
C THR A 16 -9.21 -0.66 -5.89
N VAL A 17 -9.11 -1.27 -4.72
CA VAL A 17 -9.08 -2.74 -4.58
C VAL A 17 -10.34 -3.36 -5.19
N ARG A 18 -11.51 -2.80 -4.90
CA ARG A 18 -12.78 -3.31 -5.46
C ARG A 18 -12.81 -3.19 -6.98
N ALA A 19 -12.32 -2.08 -7.52
CA ALA A 19 -12.26 -1.88 -8.97
C ALA A 19 -11.32 -2.92 -9.62
N LEU A 20 -10.16 -3.17 -9.03
CA LEU A 20 -9.23 -4.18 -9.53
C LEU A 20 -9.80 -5.59 -9.43
N ALA A 21 -10.47 -5.90 -8.32
CA ALA A 21 -11.07 -7.22 -8.11
C ALA A 21 -12.21 -7.49 -9.10
N ALA A 22 -12.91 -6.46 -9.56
CA ALA A 22 -13.95 -6.58 -10.55
C ALA A 22 -13.40 -6.78 -11.97
N SER A 23 -12.13 -6.46 -12.20
CA SER A 23 -11.49 -6.63 -13.49
C SER A 23 -10.91 -8.04 -13.63
N LYS A 24 -11.04 -8.63 -14.81
CA LYS A 24 -10.46 -9.93 -15.09
C LYS A 24 -8.95 -9.87 -15.32
N ASP A 25 -8.42 -8.67 -15.58
CA ASP A 25 -7.02 -8.49 -15.93
C ASP A 25 -6.12 -8.31 -14.72
N PHE A 26 -6.68 -8.04 -13.54
CA PHE A 26 -5.92 -7.71 -12.34
C PHE A 26 -6.36 -8.55 -11.13
N THR A 27 -5.38 -8.94 -10.34
CA THR A 27 -5.59 -9.59 -9.04
C THR A 27 -4.99 -8.71 -7.97
N PRO A 28 -5.81 -8.01 -7.16
CA PRO A 28 -5.29 -7.17 -6.09
C PRO A 28 -4.88 -7.99 -4.87
N ILE A 29 -3.75 -7.62 -4.27
CA ILE A 29 -3.30 -8.14 -2.98
C ILE A 29 -3.08 -6.91 -2.09
N VAL A 30 -3.67 -6.90 -0.89
CA VAL A 30 -3.61 -5.75 0.00
C VAL A 30 -2.49 -5.91 1.00
N TYR A 31 -1.75 -4.84 1.24
CA TYR A 31 -0.75 -4.71 2.30
C TYR A 31 -1.04 -3.44 3.07
N ASP A 32 -1.39 -3.58 4.35
CA ASP A 32 -1.83 -2.45 5.18
C ASP A 32 -1.48 -2.72 6.63
N ASN A 33 -1.10 -1.69 7.38
CA ASN A 33 -0.88 -1.80 8.82
C ASN A 33 -2.16 -1.59 9.63
N LEU A 34 -3.26 -1.26 8.96
CA LEU A 34 -4.58 -1.01 9.54
C LEU A 34 -4.65 0.16 10.52
N SER A 35 -3.67 1.07 10.46
CA SER A 35 -3.65 2.24 11.36
C SER A 35 -4.79 3.23 11.09
N THR A 36 -5.18 3.39 9.83
CA THR A 36 -6.26 4.29 9.41
C THR A 36 -7.35 3.59 8.60
N GLY A 37 -7.15 2.31 8.30
CA GLY A 37 -8.10 1.50 7.54
C GLY A 37 -8.72 0.42 8.41
N HIS A 38 -9.63 -0.33 7.83
CA HIS A 38 -10.33 -1.43 8.50
C HIS A 38 -10.27 -2.68 7.66
N GLU A 39 -10.01 -3.80 8.30
CA GLU A 39 -10.03 -5.10 7.66
C GLU A 39 -11.35 -5.36 6.94
N ALA A 40 -12.47 -4.92 7.53
CA ALA A 40 -13.79 -5.08 6.93
C ALA A 40 -13.97 -4.32 5.61
N SER A 41 -13.12 -3.35 5.32
CA SER A 41 -13.13 -2.61 4.05
C SER A 41 -12.56 -3.41 2.89
N VAL A 42 -11.85 -4.50 3.18
CA VAL A 42 -11.25 -5.37 2.16
C VAL A 42 -12.25 -6.45 1.77
N PRO A 43 -12.52 -6.66 0.47
CA PRO A 43 -13.40 -7.75 0.04
C PRO A 43 -12.91 -9.12 0.52
N ASP A 44 -13.85 -10.01 0.84
CA ASP A 44 -13.52 -11.33 1.41
C ASP A 44 -12.68 -12.19 0.48
N ASP A 45 -12.80 -12.00 -0.83
CA ASP A 45 -12.06 -12.75 -1.84
C ASP A 45 -10.68 -12.14 -2.17
N VAL A 46 -10.34 -11.05 -1.51
CA VAL A 46 -9.03 -10.37 -1.70
C VAL A 46 -8.14 -10.68 -0.50
N GLN A 47 -6.90 -11.07 -0.79
CA GLN A 47 -5.95 -11.37 0.27
C GLN A 47 -5.46 -10.09 0.95
N LEU A 48 -5.59 -10.06 2.27
CA LEU A 48 -5.05 -8.98 3.11
C LEU A 48 -3.81 -9.48 3.84
N ASN A 49 -2.72 -8.74 3.70
CA ASN A 49 -1.49 -8.96 4.44
C ASN A 49 -1.29 -7.77 5.38
N THR A 50 -1.29 -8.02 6.68
CA THR A 50 -1.09 -6.97 7.67
C THR A 50 0.41 -6.80 7.94
N GLY A 51 0.92 -5.59 7.73
CA GLY A 51 2.34 -5.33 7.94
C GLY A 51 2.65 -3.85 7.83
N ASP A 52 3.88 -3.51 8.17
CA ASP A 52 4.39 -2.14 8.14
C ASP A 52 5.19 -1.92 6.86
N ILE A 53 5.02 -0.74 6.24
CA ILE A 53 5.76 -0.38 5.03
C ILE A 53 7.27 -0.28 5.29
N HIS A 54 7.67 -0.08 6.55
CA HIS A 54 9.08 -0.02 6.95
C HIS A 54 9.70 -1.41 7.09
N ASP A 55 8.90 -2.48 7.09
CA ASP A 55 9.38 -3.85 7.20
C ASP A 55 9.80 -4.37 5.81
N VAL A 56 11.00 -4.00 5.39
CA VAL A 56 11.53 -4.36 4.07
C VAL A 56 11.61 -5.88 3.86
N PRO A 57 12.14 -6.69 4.82
CA PRO A 57 12.20 -8.13 4.61
C PRO A 57 10.82 -8.77 4.38
N PHE A 58 9.81 -8.35 5.14
CA PHE A 58 8.46 -8.89 5.00
C PHE A 58 7.81 -8.42 3.69
N LEU A 59 7.98 -7.14 3.35
CA LEU A 59 7.48 -6.59 2.10
C LEU A 59 8.06 -7.32 0.89
N LYS A 60 9.36 -7.54 0.91
CA LYS A 60 10.07 -8.28 -0.11
C LYS A 60 9.54 -9.71 -0.23
N HIS A 61 9.28 -10.36 0.90
CA HIS A 61 8.68 -11.70 0.93
C HIS A 61 7.31 -11.71 0.25
N ILE A 62 6.45 -10.74 0.58
CA ILE A 62 5.12 -10.63 -0.01
C ILE A 62 5.20 -10.39 -1.52
N LEU A 63 6.09 -9.50 -1.97
CA LEU A 63 6.26 -9.22 -3.39
C LEU A 63 6.68 -10.48 -4.17
N ALA A 64 7.55 -11.30 -3.59
CA ALA A 64 8.01 -12.53 -4.23
C ALA A 64 6.97 -13.65 -4.15
N GLU A 65 6.34 -13.84 -2.99
CA GLU A 65 5.38 -14.92 -2.76
C GLU A 65 4.17 -14.80 -3.68
N HIS A 66 3.66 -13.57 -3.85
CA HIS A 66 2.48 -13.32 -4.67
C HIS A 66 2.79 -12.99 -6.12
N GLU A 67 4.05 -13.07 -6.52
CA GLU A 67 4.49 -12.78 -7.89
C GLU A 67 3.95 -11.43 -8.38
N ILE A 68 4.18 -10.39 -7.59
CA ILE A 68 3.64 -9.06 -7.84
C ILE A 68 4.24 -8.45 -9.10
N ASP A 69 3.39 -7.95 -9.98
CA ASP A 69 3.78 -7.29 -11.23
C ASP A 69 3.91 -5.78 -11.09
N GLY A 70 3.14 -5.18 -10.19
CA GLY A 70 3.18 -3.75 -9.95
C GLY A 70 2.58 -3.39 -8.60
N VAL A 71 2.79 -2.14 -8.18
CA VAL A 71 2.36 -1.64 -6.87
C VAL A 71 1.57 -0.35 -7.04
N ILE A 72 0.46 -0.24 -6.32
CA ILE A 72 -0.27 1.03 -6.13
C ILE A 72 -0.11 1.40 -4.66
N HIS A 73 0.47 2.57 -4.40
CA HIS A 73 0.88 2.97 -3.05
C HIS A 73 -0.07 4.01 -2.46
N PHE A 74 -0.85 3.59 -1.44
CA PHE A 74 -1.75 4.45 -0.65
C PHE A 74 -1.36 4.49 0.83
N ALA A 75 -0.25 3.92 1.21
CA ALA A 75 0.10 3.76 2.62
C ALA A 75 0.64 5.03 3.29
N ALA A 76 0.68 6.14 2.58
CA ALA A 76 1.07 7.42 3.15
C ALA A 76 0.02 7.87 4.19
N SER A 77 0.48 8.47 5.29
CA SER A 77 -0.43 9.04 6.27
C SER A 77 -1.24 10.18 5.63
N SER A 78 -2.55 10.09 5.73
CA SER A 78 -3.45 11.03 5.09
C SER A 78 -4.18 11.94 6.07
N LEU A 79 -3.82 11.88 7.36
CA LEU A 79 -4.47 12.68 8.38
C LEU A 79 -3.96 14.11 8.34
N VAL A 80 -4.75 15.00 7.78
CA VAL A 80 -4.42 16.44 7.70
C VAL A 80 -4.11 17.00 9.08
N GLY A 81 -4.90 16.61 10.10
CA GLY A 81 -4.64 17.01 11.47
C GLY A 81 -3.27 16.60 11.96
N GLU A 82 -2.82 15.39 11.64
CA GLU A 82 -1.49 14.93 12.02
C GLU A 82 -0.39 15.73 11.32
N SER A 83 -0.56 16.04 10.03
CA SER A 83 0.43 16.84 9.31
C SER A 83 0.51 18.27 9.84
N MET A 84 -0.58 18.80 10.39
CA MET A 84 -0.59 20.13 11.00
C MET A 84 0.01 20.17 12.40
N THR A 85 -0.14 19.09 13.17
CA THR A 85 0.36 19.01 14.55
C THR A 85 1.81 18.53 14.62
N ASP A 86 2.22 17.68 13.69
CA ASP A 86 3.60 17.17 13.65
C ASP A 86 4.02 16.93 12.19
N PRO A 87 4.32 18.03 11.46
CA PRO A 87 4.69 17.89 10.06
C PRO A 87 6.00 17.12 9.83
N ALA A 88 6.94 17.21 10.76
CA ALA A 88 8.20 16.47 10.62
C ALA A 88 7.97 14.96 10.66
N LYS A 89 7.15 14.49 11.58
CA LYS A 89 6.78 13.07 11.68
C LYS A 89 6.03 12.61 10.43
N TYR A 90 5.11 13.44 9.95
CA TYR A 90 4.34 13.15 8.75
C TYR A 90 5.25 12.94 7.53
N TYR A 91 6.15 13.88 7.28
CA TYR A 91 7.09 13.78 6.16
C TYR A 91 8.06 12.62 6.33
N TYR A 92 8.57 12.41 7.52
CA TYR A 92 9.48 11.31 7.81
C TYR A 92 8.82 9.96 7.47
N ASN A 93 7.61 9.73 7.96
CA ASN A 93 6.91 8.47 7.71
C ASN A 93 6.60 8.27 6.22
N ASN A 94 6.20 9.33 5.52
CA ASN A 94 5.84 9.22 4.11
C ASN A 94 7.08 9.02 3.22
N VAL A 95 8.13 9.78 3.45
CA VAL A 95 9.35 9.70 2.63
C VAL A 95 10.10 8.41 2.92
N GLU A 96 10.29 8.09 4.19
CA GLU A 96 11.01 6.88 4.58
C GLU A 96 10.24 5.61 4.20
N GLY A 97 8.93 5.60 4.43
CA GLY A 97 8.10 4.47 4.05
C GLY A 97 8.13 4.21 2.55
N THR A 98 8.05 5.26 1.75
CA THR A 98 8.17 5.15 0.30
C THR A 98 9.53 4.64 -0.12
N LEU A 99 10.59 5.13 0.51
CA LEU A 99 11.95 4.66 0.22
C LEU A 99 12.09 3.17 0.53
N HIS A 100 11.58 2.71 1.66
CA HIS A 100 11.61 1.30 2.04
C HIS A 100 10.84 0.43 1.04
N LEU A 101 9.67 0.92 0.58
CA LEU A 101 8.90 0.22 -0.44
C LEU A 101 9.71 0.09 -1.74
N LEU A 102 10.35 1.17 -2.18
CA LEU A 102 11.16 1.15 -3.40
C LEU A 102 12.35 0.19 -3.27
N ILE A 103 12.98 0.13 -2.09
CA ILE A 103 14.07 -0.81 -1.83
C ILE A 103 13.56 -2.25 -1.95
N ALA A 104 12.43 -2.56 -1.31
CA ALA A 104 11.85 -3.89 -1.38
C ALA A 104 11.50 -4.28 -2.81
N MET A 105 10.91 -3.37 -3.57
CA MET A 105 10.56 -3.59 -4.97
C MET A 105 11.81 -3.86 -5.82
N HIS A 106 12.84 -3.06 -5.63
CA HIS A 106 14.09 -3.23 -6.37
C HIS A 106 14.71 -4.62 -6.11
N GLU A 107 14.78 -5.02 -4.85
CA GLU A 107 15.31 -6.31 -4.46
C GLU A 107 14.46 -7.49 -4.95
N ALA A 108 13.15 -7.30 -5.07
CA ALA A 108 12.24 -8.32 -5.57
C ALA A 108 12.07 -8.31 -7.09
N GLY A 109 12.68 -7.35 -7.78
CA GLY A 109 12.58 -7.25 -9.23
C GLY A 109 11.28 -6.66 -9.75
N VAL A 110 10.56 -5.91 -8.93
CA VAL A 110 9.32 -5.23 -9.30
C VAL A 110 9.63 -3.76 -9.61
N ASP A 111 9.31 -3.31 -10.80
CA ASP A 111 9.74 -2.00 -11.30
C ASP A 111 8.60 -1.07 -11.72
N HIS A 112 7.34 -1.45 -11.46
CA HIS A 112 6.18 -0.64 -11.81
C HIS A 112 5.47 -0.18 -10.54
N ILE A 113 5.35 1.13 -10.35
CA ILE A 113 4.67 1.70 -9.20
C ILE A 113 3.83 2.92 -9.61
N VAL A 114 2.64 3.02 -9.00
CA VAL A 114 1.77 4.18 -9.10
C VAL A 114 1.59 4.74 -7.70
N PHE A 115 1.82 6.04 -7.55
CA PHE A 115 1.61 6.74 -6.29
C PHE A 115 0.26 7.44 -6.30
N SER A 116 -0.47 7.35 -5.19
CA SER A 116 -1.58 8.22 -4.93
C SER A 116 -1.17 9.25 -3.90
N SER A 117 -1.15 10.51 -4.27
CA SER A 117 -0.78 11.62 -3.39
C SER A 117 -1.99 12.46 -2.97
N THR A 118 -3.18 12.02 -3.31
CA THR A 118 -4.40 12.80 -3.09
C THR A 118 -4.77 12.95 -1.61
N ALA A 119 -4.27 12.08 -0.77
CA ALA A 119 -4.66 12.03 0.63
C ALA A 119 -4.21 13.27 1.43
N ALA A 120 -3.18 13.96 0.99
CA ALA A 120 -2.61 15.11 1.70
C ALA A 120 -3.07 16.46 1.15
N VAL A 121 -3.95 16.47 0.19
CA VAL A 121 -4.40 17.71 -0.48
C VAL A 121 -5.67 18.25 0.15
#